data_bd1c6f4be8960d6fc0d6eef8f76b13ba
#
_entry.id   bd1c6f4be8960d6fc0d6eef8f76b13ba
#
_cell.length_a   1.000
_cell.length_b   1.000
_cell.length_c   1.000
_cell.angle_alpha   90.00
_cell.angle_beta   90.00
_cell.angle_gamma   90.00
#
_symmetry.space_group_name_H-M   'P 1'
#
loop_
_entity.id
_entity.type
_entity.pdbx_description
1 polymer ?
#
loop_
_entity_poly.entity_id
_entity_poly.type
_entity_poly.pdbx_seq_one_letter_code
_entity_poly.pdbx_strand_id
1 'polypeptide(L)'
;KVRAILQKLISSSQSKYLQESIITMRSGRYVVPVRSECKNEIPGLVHDVSGSGGTFFIEPMGVVKTNNELRELQAREEKEIERILRELSAECAAHREDIAQNYDLLVLLDGIFARARLSSRLHCSAPRLAARGIDLKKARHPLLPPDKAVANDLRLGGDFDTLVITGPNTGGKTVTLKTMGLLILMAQCGLHIPVGDDSSIVIFDHVLADIGDEQSIAQNLSTFSSHMTNIVGILEACGPGSL
;
A
#
# COMPACT_ATOMS: atom_id res chain seq x y z
N LYS A 1 -11.28 -22.52 41.59
CA LYS A 1 -10.93 -22.82 43.02
C LYS A 1 -10.65 -21.51 43.78
N VAL A 2 -9.63 -20.70 43.41
CA VAL A 2 -9.24 -19.45 44.12
C VAL A 2 -10.46 -18.56 44.39
N ARG A 3 -11.20 -18.19 43.32
CA ARG A 3 -12.39 -17.31 43.43
C ARG A 3 -13.44 -17.88 44.37
N ALA A 4 -13.67 -19.20 44.37
CA ALA A 4 -14.63 -19.86 45.27
C ALA A 4 -14.24 -19.81 46.75
N ILE A 5 -12.92 -19.89 47.05
CA ILE A 5 -12.40 -19.77 48.42
C ILE A 5 -12.52 -18.30 48.87
N LEU A 6 -12.10 -17.36 48.05
CA LEU A 6 -12.19 -15.96 48.37
C LEU A 6 -13.65 -15.45 48.46
N GLN A 7 -14.55 -16.02 47.63
CA GLN A 7 -15.99 -15.69 47.72
C GLN A 7 -16.59 -16.10 49.06
N LYS A 8 -16.19 -17.30 49.59
CA LYS A 8 -16.60 -17.73 50.91
C LYS A 8 -16.06 -16.77 52.00
N LEU A 9 -14.82 -16.29 51.87
CA LEU A 9 -14.21 -15.37 52.82
C LEU A 9 -14.95 -14.03 52.83
N ILE A 10 -15.21 -13.42 51.65
CA ILE A 10 -15.89 -12.12 51.57
C ILE A 10 -17.38 -12.18 51.97
N SER A 11 -18.01 -13.36 51.95
CA SER A 11 -19.38 -13.57 52.43
C SER A 11 -19.47 -14.10 53.84
N SER A 12 -18.34 -14.30 54.54
CA SER A 12 -18.29 -14.76 55.92
C SER A 12 -18.27 -13.61 56.93
N SER A 13 -18.22 -13.94 58.21
CA SER A 13 -18.01 -12.94 59.29
C SER A 13 -16.72 -12.16 59.19
N GLN A 14 -15.77 -12.59 58.36
CA GLN A 14 -14.52 -11.89 58.10
C GLN A 14 -14.66 -10.72 57.15
N SER A 15 -15.81 -10.55 56.46
CA SER A 15 -16.09 -9.43 55.59
C SER A 15 -16.00 -8.07 56.28
N LYS A 16 -16.25 -8.01 57.61
CA LYS A 16 -16.12 -6.81 58.44
C LYS A 16 -14.70 -6.23 58.51
N TYR A 17 -13.67 -7.06 58.23
CA TYR A 17 -12.26 -6.62 58.21
C TYR A 17 -11.83 -6.06 56.84
N LEU A 18 -12.65 -6.31 55.81
CA LEU A 18 -12.36 -5.82 54.46
C LEU A 18 -12.70 -4.35 54.29
N GLN A 19 -11.95 -3.64 53.50
CA GLN A 19 -12.29 -2.30 53.03
C GLN A 19 -13.48 -2.32 52.10
N GLU A 20 -13.47 -3.30 51.20
CA GLU A 20 -14.54 -3.59 50.26
C GLU A 20 -14.67 -5.13 50.13
N SER A 21 -15.89 -5.65 49.98
CA SER A 21 -16.13 -7.09 49.81
C SER A 21 -15.94 -7.53 48.37
N ILE A 22 -14.76 -7.29 47.82
CA ILE A 22 -14.38 -7.62 46.46
C ILE A 22 -13.14 -8.50 46.42
N ILE A 23 -13.00 -9.24 45.30
CA ILE A 23 -11.79 -9.98 44.94
C ILE A 23 -11.08 -9.18 43.86
N THR A 24 -9.82 -8.87 44.06
CA THR A 24 -9.01 -8.12 43.10
C THR A 24 -7.71 -8.87 42.80
N MET A 25 -6.94 -8.37 41.84
CA MET A 25 -5.60 -8.90 41.52
C MET A 25 -4.55 -7.86 41.80
N ARG A 26 -3.44 -8.29 42.41
CA ARG A 26 -2.20 -7.50 42.57
C ARG A 26 -1.02 -8.39 42.23
N SER A 27 -0.12 -7.91 41.39
CA SER A 27 1.09 -8.66 40.96
C SER A 27 0.79 -10.08 40.45
N GLY A 28 -0.34 -10.23 39.72
CA GLY A 28 -0.78 -11.52 39.17
C GLY A 28 -1.37 -12.49 40.19
N ARG A 29 -1.71 -12.04 41.41
CA ARG A 29 -2.31 -12.84 42.47
C ARG A 29 -3.69 -12.35 42.85
N TYR A 30 -4.59 -13.25 43.17
CA TYR A 30 -5.89 -12.95 43.73
C TYR A 30 -5.75 -12.57 45.20
N VAL A 31 -6.20 -11.38 45.55
CA VAL A 31 -6.10 -10.81 46.90
C VAL A 31 -7.43 -10.18 47.32
N VAL A 32 -7.55 -9.87 48.61
CA VAL A 32 -8.67 -9.11 49.15
C VAL A 32 -8.18 -7.80 49.78
N PRO A 33 -8.91 -6.68 49.66
CA PRO A 33 -8.56 -5.41 50.27
C PRO A 33 -8.96 -5.41 51.73
N VAL A 34 -7.99 -5.35 52.63
CA VAL A 34 -8.16 -5.38 54.09
C VAL A 34 -7.86 -3.98 54.66
N ARG A 35 -8.65 -3.51 55.62
CA ARG A 35 -8.42 -2.23 56.34
C ARG A 35 -7.10 -2.28 57.07
N SER A 36 -6.39 -1.17 57.13
CA SER A 36 -5.06 -1.08 57.77
C SER A 36 -5.08 -1.51 59.23
N GLU A 37 -6.10 -1.11 59.97
CA GLU A 37 -6.32 -1.46 61.37
C GLU A 37 -6.62 -2.95 61.61
N CYS A 38 -7.10 -3.65 60.54
CA CYS A 38 -7.48 -5.07 60.62
C CYS A 38 -6.46 -5.98 59.91
N LYS A 39 -5.25 -5.54 59.61
CA LYS A 39 -4.24 -6.29 58.85
C LYS A 39 -3.97 -7.68 59.42
N ASN A 40 -3.97 -7.81 60.72
CA ASN A 40 -3.64 -9.07 61.43
C ASN A 40 -4.84 -10.03 61.58
N GLU A 41 -6.05 -9.58 61.27
CA GLU A 41 -7.27 -10.37 61.38
C GLU A 41 -7.47 -11.36 60.22
N ILE A 42 -6.80 -11.12 59.10
CA ILE A 42 -6.78 -12.03 57.94
C ILE A 42 -5.35 -12.54 57.74
N PRO A 43 -5.03 -13.74 58.18
CA PRO A 43 -3.72 -14.30 57.97
C PRO A 43 -3.41 -14.50 56.49
N GLY A 44 -2.32 -13.89 56.00
CA GLY A 44 -1.96 -13.94 54.61
C GLY A 44 -0.70 -13.13 54.26
N LEU A 45 -0.38 -13.10 53.00
CA LEU A 45 0.75 -12.37 52.43
C LEU A 45 0.28 -11.02 51.91
N VAL A 46 0.93 -9.95 52.31
CA VAL A 46 0.68 -8.59 51.76
C VAL A 46 1.39 -8.45 50.44
N HIS A 47 0.65 -8.15 49.36
CA HIS A 47 1.20 -7.94 48.03
C HIS A 47 1.26 -6.49 47.63
N ASP A 48 0.42 -5.63 48.22
CA ASP A 48 0.37 -4.22 47.87
C ASP A 48 -0.29 -3.43 49.00
N VAL A 49 -0.09 -2.12 49.00
CA VAL A 49 -0.71 -1.15 49.94
C VAL A 49 -1.27 0.01 49.10
N SER A 50 -2.46 0.49 49.43
CA SER A 50 -3.04 1.66 48.77
C SER A 50 -2.15 2.89 48.96
N GLY A 51 -2.17 3.83 47.99
CA GLY A 51 -1.37 5.06 48.05
C GLY A 51 -1.62 5.93 49.29
N SER A 52 -2.80 5.82 49.94
CA SER A 52 -3.15 6.47 51.18
C SER A 52 -2.72 5.69 52.45
N GLY A 53 -2.19 4.45 52.29
CA GLY A 53 -1.83 3.57 53.40
C GLY A 53 -3.02 2.91 54.13
N GLY A 54 -4.25 3.26 53.77
CA GLY A 54 -5.47 2.80 54.46
C GLY A 54 -5.93 1.39 54.15
N THR A 55 -5.37 0.74 53.11
CA THR A 55 -5.80 -0.59 52.63
C THR A 55 -4.61 -1.45 52.31
N PHE A 56 -4.58 -2.66 52.83
CA PHE A 56 -3.63 -3.70 52.50
C PHE A 56 -4.27 -4.71 51.56
N PHE A 57 -3.60 -5.04 50.46
CA PHE A 57 -4.03 -6.10 49.56
C PHE A 57 -3.39 -7.42 49.99
N ILE A 58 -4.18 -8.22 50.69
CA ILE A 58 -3.72 -9.47 51.32
C ILE A 58 -4.14 -10.69 50.48
N GLU A 59 -3.20 -11.57 50.24
CA GLU A 59 -3.46 -12.94 49.77
C GLU A 59 -3.67 -13.81 50.98
N PRO A 60 -4.89 -14.31 51.28
CA PRO A 60 -5.13 -15.16 52.41
C PRO A 60 -4.39 -16.48 52.32
N MET A 61 -3.88 -17.02 53.43
CA MET A 61 -3.11 -18.26 53.44
C MET A 61 -3.82 -19.42 52.79
N GLY A 62 -5.17 -19.47 52.86
CA GLY A 62 -5.97 -20.52 52.23
C GLY A 62 -5.94 -20.53 50.69
N VAL A 63 -5.45 -19.47 50.04
CA VAL A 63 -5.35 -19.42 48.58
C VAL A 63 -3.94 -19.35 48.05
N VAL A 64 -2.92 -19.21 48.89
CA VAL A 64 -1.51 -19.10 48.50
C VAL A 64 -1.08 -20.27 47.62
N LYS A 65 -1.40 -21.51 48.01
CA LYS A 65 -1.08 -22.71 47.23
C LYS A 65 -1.74 -22.67 45.85
N THR A 66 -3.00 -22.30 45.79
CA THR A 66 -3.77 -22.33 44.52
C THR A 66 -3.36 -21.14 43.61
N ASN A 67 -2.98 -20.00 44.16
CA ASN A 67 -2.38 -18.92 43.40
C ASN A 67 -1.01 -19.29 42.84
N ASN A 68 -0.19 -20.04 43.59
CA ASN A 68 1.08 -20.57 43.11
C ASN A 68 0.87 -21.56 41.94
N GLU A 69 -0.07 -22.52 42.11
CA GLU A 69 -0.44 -23.47 41.05
C GLU A 69 -0.90 -22.73 39.78
N LEU A 70 -1.70 -21.67 39.94
CA LEU A 70 -2.16 -20.84 38.79
C LEU A 70 -0.97 -20.21 38.09
N ARG A 71 -0.05 -19.62 38.85
CA ARG A 71 1.13 -18.94 38.28
C ARG A 71 2.07 -19.90 37.57
N GLU A 72 2.24 -21.13 38.14
CA GLU A 72 3.00 -22.18 37.47
C GLU A 72 2.36 -22.63 36.15
N LEU A 73 1.03 -22.75 36.11
CA LEU A 73 0.31 -23.07 34.89
C LEU A 73 0.43 -21.99 33.84
N GLN A 74 0.31 -20.73 34.26
CA GLN A 74 0.50 -19.58 33.34
C GLN A 74 1.92 -19.56 32.76
N ALA A 75 2.93 -19.77 33.59
CA ALA A 75 4.32 -19.83 33.10
C ALA A 75 4.58 -21.03 32.17
N ARG A 76 3.87 -22.14 32.34
CA ARG A 76 3.93 -23.29 31.42
C ARG A 76 3.22 -22.98 30.12
N GLU A 77 2.07 -22.34 30.18
CA GLU A 77 1.32 -21.87 29.00
C GLU A 77 2.16 -20.91 28.15
N GLU A 78 2.77 -19.88 28.75
CA GLU A 78 3.67 -18.94 28.05
C GLU A 78 4.84 -19.66 27.37
N LYS A 79 5.49 -20.61 28.05
CA LYS A 79 6.57 -21.40 27.47
C LYS A 79 6.10 -22.29 26.31
N GLU A 80 4.91 -22.85 26.41
CA GLU A 80 4.36 -23.69 25.34
C GLU A 80 3.98 -22.84 24.12
N ILE A 81 3.40 -21.66 24.33
CA ILE A 81 3.14 -20.69 23.25
C ILE A 81 4.45 -20.31 22.56
N GLU A 82 5.49 -19.97 23.35
CA GLU A 82 6.81 -19.63 22.78
C GLU A 82 7.41 -20.80 21.99
N ARG A 83 7.27 -22.03 22.47
CA ARG A 83 7.73 -23.23 21.77
C ARG A 83 7.04 -23.38 20.40
N ILE A 84 5.71 -23.30 20.39
CA ILE A 84 4.90 -23.43 19.17
C ILE A 84 5.25 -22.31 18.18
N LEU A 85 5.36 -21.06 18.63
CA LEU A 85 5.71 -19.93 17.77
C LEU A 85 7.11 -20.09 17.18
N ARG A 86 8.06 -20.62 17.97
CA ARG A 86 9.43 -20.87 17.50
C ARG A 86 9.46 -21.96 16.43
N GLU A 87 8.71 -23.05 16.62
CA GLU A 87 8.60 -24.14 15.63
C GLU A 87 8.00 -23.64 14.31
N LEU A 88 6.87 -22.93 14.38
CA LEU A 88 6.22 -22.35 13.19
C LEU A 88 7.13 -21.34 12.47
N SER A 89 7.84 -20.50 13.24
CA SER A 89 8.80 -19.55 12.67
C SER A 89 9.97 -20.25 11.99
N ALA A 90 10.46 -21.36 12.58
CA ALA A 90 11.53 -22.15 11.97
C ALA A 90 11.09 -22.83 10.68
N GLU A 91 9.85 -23.32 10.63
CA GLU A 91 9.26 -23.90 9.41
C GLU A 91 9.12 -22.84 8.30
N CYS A 92 8.59 -21.66 8.63
CA CYS A 92 8.54 -20.53 7.68
C CYS A 92 9.95 -20.14 7.20
N ALA A 93 10.93 -20.11 8.11
CA ALA A 93 12.31 -19.76 7.77
C ALA A 93 12.96 -20.77 6.83
N ALA A 94 12.62 -22.06 6.95
CA ALA A 94 13.11 -23.10 6.04
C ALA A 94 12.65 -22.89 4.58
N HIS A 95 11.52 -22.24 4.38
CA HIS A 95 10.94 -21.94 3.06
C HIS A 95 11.10 -20.46 2.65
N ARG A 96 11.99 -19.71 3.32
CA ARG A 96 12.15 -18.27 3.11
C ARG A 96 12.43 -17.90 1.64
N GLU A 97 13.33 -18.67 1.01
CA GLU A 97 13.74 -18.39 -0.38
C GLU A 97 12.58 -18.65 -1.35
N ASP A 98 11.88 -19.76 -1.19
CA ASP A 98 10.70 -20.08 -2.01
C ASP A 98 9.59 -19.02 -1.85
N ILE A 99 9.35 -18.57 -0.62
CA ILE A 99 8.35 -17.53 -0.34
C ILE A 99 8.74 -16.21 -1.00
N ALA A 100 10.01 -15.80 -0.90
CA ALA A 100 10.50 -14.58 -1.52
C ALA A 100 10.41 -14.66 -3.05
N GLN A 101 10.86 -15.77 -3.64
CA GLN A 101 10.77 -16.00 -5.08
C GLN A 101 9.33 -16.01 -5.58
N ASN A 102 8.43 -16.66 -4.87
CA ASN A 102 7.00 -16.67 -5.21
C ASN A 102 6.39 -15.27 -5.16
N TYR A 103 6.78 -14.44 -4.20
CA TYR A 103 6.35 -13.04 -4.14
C TYR A 103 6.80 -12.26 -5.39
N ASP A 104 8.07 -12.36 -5.77
CA ASP A 104 8.62 -11.69 -6.95
C ASP A 104 7.93 -12.14 -8.24
N LEU A 105 7.67 -13.45 -8.36
CA LEU A 105 6.92 -14.01 -9.49
C LEU A 105 5.49 -13.51 -9.55
N LEU A 106 4.80 -13.39 -8.43
CA LEU A 106 3.45 -12.83 -8.36
C LEU A 106 3.41 -11.37 -8.79
N VAL A 107 4.38 -10.55 -8.36
CA VAL A 107 4.51 -9.15 -8.79
C VAL A 107 4.72 -9.06 -10.31
N LEU A 108 5.59 -9.91 -10.86
CA LEU A 108 5.82 -9.98 -12.29
C LEU A 108 4.55 -10.36 -13.06
N LEU A 109 3.84 -11.39 -12.60
CA LEU A 109 2.58 -11.86 -13.21
C LEU A 109 1.49 -10.79 -13.14
N ASP A 110 1.35 -10.09 -12.02
CA ASP A 110 0.38 -9.00 -11.90
C ASP A 110 0.66 -7.89 -12.93
N GLY A 111 1.93 -7.51 -13.11
CA GLY A 111 2.35 -6.56 -14.15
C GLY A 111 2.04 -7.03 -15.58
N ILE A 112 2.21 -8.32 -15.87
CA ILE A 112 1.87 -8.91 -17.16
C ILE A 112 0.36 -8.86 -17.40
N PHE A 113 -0.43 -9.27 -16.41
CA PHE A 113 -1.89 -9.24 -16.51
C PHE A 113 -2.46 -7.83 -16.58
N ALA A 114 -1.86 -6.86 -15.88
CA ALA A 114 -2.26 -5.46 -15.96
C ALA A 114 -2.08 -4.91 -17.37
N ARG A 115 -0.93 -5.19 -18.01
CA ARG A 115 -0.66 -4.83 -19.42
C ARG A 115 -1.61 -5.52 -20.38
N ALA A 116 -1.88 -6.79 -20.19
CA ALA A 116 -2.82 -7.56 -21.03
C ALA A 116 -4.25 -7.00 -20.92
N ARG A 117 -4.72 -6.69 -19.72
CA ARG A 117 -6.04 -6.05 -19.48
C ARG A 117 -6.13 -4.68 -20.14
N LEU A 118 -5.07 -3.86 -20.04
CA LEU A 118 -5.01 -2.54 -20.68
C LEU A 118 -5.11 -2.70 -22.20
N SER A 119 -4.33 -3.62 -22.79
CA SER A 119 -4.34 -3.94 -24.21
C SER A 119 -5.73 -4.36 -24.70
N SER A 120 -6.38 -5.29 -24.00
CA SER A 120 -7.73 -5.74 -24.33
C SER A 120 -8.77 -4.62 -24.22
N ARG A 121 -8.73 -3.83 -23.13
CA ARG A 121 -9.69 -2.74 -22.89
C ARG A 121 -9.63 -1.64 -23.95
N LEU A 122 -8.43 -1.30 -24.41
CA LEU A 122 -8.22 -0.25 -25.41
C LEU A 122 -8.19 -0.77 -26.86
N HIS A 123 -8.40 -2.07 -27.06
CA HIS A 123 -8.27 -2.74 -28.36
C HIS A 123 -6.91 -2.41 -29.01
N CYS A 124 -5.84 -2.71 -28.29
CA CYS A 124 -4.48 -2.42 -28.70
C CYS A 124 -3.88 -3.57 -29.54
N SER A 125 -2.95 -3.21 -30.41
CA SER A 125 -2.07 -4.14 -31.12
C SER A 125 -0.60 -3.89 -30.75
N ALA A 126 0.24 -4.90 -30.89
CA ALA A 126 1.69 -4.75 -30.75
C ALA A 126 2.27 -4.08 -31.99
N PRO A 127 2.87 -2.88 -31.88
CA PRO A 127 3.51 -2.27 -33.03
C PRO A 127 4.81 -2.98 -33.38
N ARG A 128 5.17 -3.02 -34.65
CA ARG A 128 6.47 -3.53 -35.10
C ARG A 128 7.54 -2.45 -34.87
N LEU A 129 8.73 -2.84 -34.45
CA LEU A 129 9.87 -1.94 -34.39
C LEU A 129 10.48 -1.80 -35.79
N ALA A 130 10.50 -0.59 -36.31
CA ALA A 130 11.10 -0.26 -37.60
C ALA A 130 12.47 0.42 -37.38
N ALA A 131 13.34 0.31 -38.36
CA ALA A 131 14.62 0.99 -38.37
C ALA A 131 14.48 2.51 -38.61
N ARG A 132 13.41 2.92 -39.29
CA ARG A 132 13.12 4.31 -39.62
C ARG A 132 11.62 4.52 -39.82
N GLY A 133 11.13 5.65 -39.37
CA GLY A 133 9.77 6.12 -39.61
C GLY A 133 8.71 5.51 -38.69
N ILE A 134 7.66 6.28 -38.49
CA ILE A 134 6.44 5.91 -37.78
C ILE A 134 5.36 5.66 -38.84
N ASP A 135 4.63 4.55 -38.75
CA ASP A 135 3.45 4.27 -39.56
C ASP A 135 2.36 3.66 -38.64
N LEU A 136 1.49 4.50 -38.13
CA LEU A 136 0.39 4.11 -37.24
C LEU A 136 -0.91 4.06 -38.03
N LYS A 137 -1.52 2.89 -38.10
CA LYS A 137 -2.81 2.65 -38.73
C LYS A 137 -3.92 2.78 -37.69
N LYS A 138 -4.98 3.50 -38.03
CA LYS A 138 -6.17 3.66 -37.18
C LYS A 138 -5.83 4.02 -35.71
N ALA A 139 -4.83 4.89 -35.53
CA ALA A 139 -4.38 5.34 -34.22
C ALA A 139 -5.50 6.07 -33.47
N ARG A 140 -5.74 5.70 -32.23
CA ARG A 140 -6.75 6.29 -31.36
C ARG A 140 -6.10 6.82 -30.08
N HIS A 141 -6.65 7.91 -29.55
CA HIS A 141 -6.14 8.48 -28.30
C HIS A 141 -6.49 7.56 -27.11
N PRO A 142 -5.51 7.06 -26.35
CA PRO A 142 -5.74 6.01 -25.32
C PRO A 142 -6.58 6.46 -24.13
N LEU A 143 -6.67 7.78 -23.88
CA LEU A 143 -7.47 8.35 -22.81
C LEU A 143 -8.89 8.75 -23.23
N LEU A 144 -9.24 8.60 -24.50
CA LEU A 144 -10.61 8.78 -24.96
C LEU A 144 -11.34 7.44 -24.97
N PRO A 145 -12.65 7.41 -24.65
CA PRO A 145 -13.45 6.21 -24.79
C PRO A 145 -13.32 5.62 -26.21
N PRO A 146 -13.11 4.31 -26.36
CA PRO A 146 -12.87 3.69 -27.69
C PRO A 146 -13.97 3.93 -28.70
N ASP A 147 -15.21 4.07 -28.26
CA ASP A 147 -16.41 4.38 -29.06
C ASP A 147 -16.47 5.85 -29.54
N LYS A 148 -15.75 6.76 -28.86
CA LYS A 148 -15.71 8.20 -29.19
C LYS A 148 -14.40 8.62 -29.83
N ALA A 149 -13.35 7.82 -29.72
CA ALA A 149 -12.05 8.13 -30.28
C ALA A 149 -12.06 7.93 -31.81
N VAL A 150 -11.84 9.02 -32.54
CA VAL A 150 -11.69 8.96 -34.00
C VAL A 150 -10.33 8.35 -34.34
N ALA A 151 -10.34 7.31 -35.18
CA ALA A 151 -9.14 6.63 -35.63
C ALA A 151 -8.51 7.39 -36.81
N ASN A 152 -7.21 7.65 -36.73
CA ASN A 152 -6.44 8.35 -37.77
C ASN A 152 -5.20 7.55 -38.16
N ASP A 153 -4.84 7.60 -39.44
CA ASP A 153 -3.56 7.09 -39.92
C ASP A 153 -2.51 8.21 -39.80
N LEU A 154 -1.38 7.90 -39.16
CA LEU A 154 -0.31 8.85 -38.88
C LEU A 154 1.02 8.30 -39.39
N ARG A 155 1.71 9.07 -40.24
CA ARG A 155 3.01 8.68 -40.80
C ARG A 155 4.01 9.82 -40.62
N LEU A 156 5.25 9.46 -40.28
CA LEU A 156 6.36 10.42 -40.12
C LEU A 156 7.70 9.67 -40.26
N GLY A 157 8.71 10.31 -40.85
CA GLY A 157 10.07 9.79 -40.85
C GLY A 157 10.37 8.74 -41.92
N GLY A 158 9.55 8.59 -42.92
CA GLY A 158 9.85 7.77 -44.13
C GLY A 158 10.42 8.64 -45.21
N ASP A 159 9.52 9.13 -46.06
CA ASP A 159 9.85 10.00 -47.19
C ASP A 159 9.93 11.50 -46.77
N PHE A 160 9.48 11.83 -45.55
CA PHE A 160 9.45 13.20 -45.02
C PHE A 160 9.67 13.16 -43.50
N ASP A 161 10.36 14.19 -42.99
CA ASP A 161 10.72 14.33 -41.58
C ASP A 161 9.87 15.38 -40.84
N THR A 162 8.90 16.00 -41.52
CA THR A 162 8.01 17.02 -40.96
C THR A 162 6.58 16.75 -41.32
N LEU A 163 5.69 16.73 -40.36
CA LEU A 163 4.24 16.60 -40.53
C LEU A 163 3.57 17.90 -40.08
N VAL A 164 2.92 18.61 -41.01
CA VAL A 164 2.14 19.82 -40.73
C VAL A 164 0.67 19.48 -40.65
N ILE A 165 0.03 19.70 -39.50
CA ILE A 165 -1.38 19.43 -39.27
C ILE A 165 -2.14 20.76 -39.27
N THR A 166 -2.98 20.98 -40.27
CA THR A 166 -3.78 22.19 -40.44
C THR A 166 -5.27 21.91 -40.26
N GLY A 167 -6.04 22.97 -39.99
CA GLY A 167 -7.51 22.88 -39.87
C GLY A 167 -8.08 23.74 -38.75
N PRO A 168 -9.39 23.74 -38.53
CA PRO A 168 -10.05 24.53 -37.49
C PRO A 168 -9.66 24.03 -36.09
N ASN A 169 -9.85 24.86 -35.05
CA ASN A 169 -9.47 24.48 -33.66
C ASN A 169 -10.27 23.31 -33.15
N THR A 170 -11.47 23.08 -33.62
CA THR A 170 -12.31 21.89 -33.29
C THR A 170 -11.94 20.65 -34.08
N GLY A 171 -10.99 20.74 -35.04
CA GLY A 171 -10.61 19.63 -35.93
C GLY A 171 -9.67 18.59 -35.35
N GLY A 172 -9.38 18.62 -34.06
CA GLY A 172 -8.58 17.59 -33.37
C GLY A 172 -7.06 17.67 -33.57
N LYS A 173 -6.52 18.81 -34.05
CA LYS A 173 -5.06 19.00 -34.23
C LYS A 173 -4.24 18.63 -33.00
N THR A 174 -4.56 19.24 -31.87
CA THR A 174 -3.87 19.02 -30.60
C THR A 174 -4.04 17.54 -30.09
N VAL A 175 -5.21 16.95 -30.31
CA VAL A 175 -5.46 15.56 -30.00
C VAL A 175 -4.58 14.65 -30.83
N THR A 176 -4.39 14.94 -32.12
CA THR A 176 -3.51 14.14 -33.01
C THR A 176 -2.05 14.20 -32.56
N LEU A 177 -1.53 15.38 -32.22
CA LEU A 177 -0.18 15.53 -31.67
C LEU A 177 -0.01 14.76 -30.37
N LYS A 178 -0.93 14.94 -29.42
CA LYS A 178 -0.94 14.19 -28.14
C LYS A 178 -1.02 12.70 -28.37
N THR A 179 -1.83 12.25 -29.32
CA THR A 179 -1.97 10.82 -29.66
C THR A 179 -0.64 10.25 -30.13
N MET A 180 0.02 10.88 -31.10
CA MET A 180 1.31 10.38 -31.61
C MET A 180 2.35 10.26 -30.50
N GLY A 181 2.61 11.34 -29.77
CA GLY A 181 3.60 11.32 -28.68
C GLY A 181 3.30 10.28 -27.61
N LEU A 182 2.03 10.21 -27.16
CA LEU A 182 1.62 9.27 -26.12
C LEU A 182 1.71 7.82 -26.57
N LEU A 183 1.34 7.49 -27.81
CA LEU A 183 1.44 6.12 -28.33
C LEU A 183 2.90 5.66 -28.46
N ILE A 184 3.80 6.55 -28.86
CA ILE A 184 5.23 6.24 -28.89
C ILE A 184 5.77 5.97 -27.49
N LEU A 185 5.45 6.83 -26.52
CA LEU A 185 5.87 6.62 -25.12
C LEU A 185 5.30 5.32 -24.54
N MET A 186 4.03 5.03 -24.78
CA MET A 186 3.42 3.76 -24.36
C MET A 186 4.16 2.56 -24.94
N ALA A 187 4.46 2.56 -26.23
CA ALA A 187 5.16 1.48 -26.90
C ALA A 187 6.59 1.32 -26.37
N GLN A 188 7.31 2.40 -26.10
CA GLN A 188 8.65 2.39 -25.50
C GLN A 188 8.63 1.86 -24.06
N CYS A 189 7.53 1.98 -23.35
CA CYS A 189 7.30 1.34 -22.05
C CYS A 189 6.92 -0.15 -22.15
N GLY A 190 6.93 -0.73 -23.35
CA GLY A 190 6.57 -2.14 -23.59
C GLY A 190 5.07 -2.42 -23.50
N LEU A 191 4.23 -1.41 -23.74
CA LEU A 191 2.78 -1.57 -23.82
C LEU A 191 2.34 -1.76 -25.28
N HIS A 192 1.29 -2.53 -25.49
CA HIS A 192 0.53 -2.45 -26.73
C HIS A 192 -0.16 -1.09 -26.84
N ILE A 193 -0.40 -0.63 -28.05
CA ILE A 193 -0.99 0.68 -28.34
C ILE A 193 -2.29 0.55 -29.15
N PRO A 194 -3.27 1.48 -28.98
CA PRO A 194 -4.56 1.42 -29.68
C PRO A 194 -4.43 1.84 -31.14
N VAL A 195 -3.86 0.93 -31.94
CA VAL A 195 -3.66 1.07 -33.38
C VAL A 195 -4.16 -0.17 -34.12
N GLY A 196 -4.28 -0.09 -35.44
CA GLY A 196 -4.52 -1.25 -36.29
C GLY A 196 -3.27 -2.11 -36.44
N ASP A 197 -3.49 -3.36 -36.85
CA ASP A 197 -2.42 -4.28 -37.18
C ASP A 197 -1.50 -3.68 -38.26
N ASP A 198 -0.27 -4.18 -38.36
CA ASP A 198 0.77 -3.67 -39.27
C ASP A 198 1.29 -2.25 -38.96
N SER A 199 0.94 -1.67 -37.83
CA SER A 199 1.54 -0.43 -37.37
C SER A 199 3.00 -0.62 -36.96
N SER A 200 3.82 0.39 -37.24
CA SER A 200 5.24 0.37 -36.89
C SER A 200 5.70 1.68 -36.26
N ILE A 201 6.68 1.57 -35.37
CA ILE A 201 7.29 2.70 -34.66
C ILE A 201 8.81 2.57 -34.68
N VAL A 202 9.46 3.70 -34.40
CA VAL A 202 10.89 3.79 -34.07
C VAL A 202 11.03 4.07 -32.59
N ILE A 203 12.13 3.65 -31.98
CA ILE A 203 12.51 4.03 -30.64
C ILE A 203 13.20 5.40 -30.69
N PHE A 204 12.73 6.31 -29.88
CA PHE A 204 13.30 7.68 -29.75
C PHE A 204 14.03 7.84 -28.42
N ASP A 205 15.14 8.57 -28.47
CA ASP A 205 15.88 8.94 -27.24
C ASP A 205 15.10 10.03 -26.47
N HIS A 206 14.45 10.93 -27.21
CA HIS A 206 13.64 12.01 -26.66
C HIS A 206 12.31 12.14 -27.40
N VAL A 207 11.24 12.31 -26.63
CA VAL A 207 9.92 12.72 -27.15
C VAL A 207 9.62 14.08 -26.52
N LEU A 208 9.77 15.14 -27.31
CA LEU A 208 9.71 16.51 -26.87
C LEU A 208 8.43 17.16 -27.39
N ALA A 209 7.73 17.92 -26.57
CA ALA A 209 6.47 18.53 -26.95
C ALA A 209 6.30 19.91 -26.32
N ASP A 210 5.84 20.88 -27.14
CA ASP A 210 5.32 22.14 -26.67
C ASP A 210 3.82 22.18 -26.94
N ILE A 211 3.04 21.75 -25.93
CA ILE A 211 1.58 21.61 -26.00
C ILE A 211 0.98 22.39 -24.82
N GLY A 212 0.58 23.64 -25.04
CA GLY A 212 -0.08 24.50 -24.05
C GLY A 212 -1.57 24.72 -24.33
N ASP A 213 -2.36 25.08 -23.33
CA ASP A 213 -3.76 25.47 -23.48
C ASP A 213 -3.84 26.99 -23.73
N GLU A 214 -4.35 27.37 -24.86
CA GLU A 214 -4.61 28.79 -25.25
C GLU A 214 -5.83 29.42 -24.53
N GLN A 215 -6.40 28.77 -23.52
CA GLN A 215 -7.76 29.12 -23.05
C GLN A 215 -7.88 30.20 -21.98
N SER A 216 -6.83 30.95 -21.59
CA SER A 216 -6.99 32.08 -20.67
C SER A 216 -6.38 33.38 -21.18
N ILE A 217 -7.23 34.30 -21.54
CA ILE A 217 -6.89 35.67 -22.04
C ILE A 217 -6.14 36.47 -20.94
N ALA A 218 -6.31 36.17 -19.68
CA ALA A 218 -5.65 36.84 -18.54
C ALA A 218 -4.20 36.37 -18.28
N GLN A 219 -3.72 35.30 -18.92
CA GLN A 219 -2.39 34.72 -18.75
C GLN A 219 -1.47 34.84 -19.98
N ASN A 220 -1.88 35.56 -21.02
CA ASN A 220 -1.19 35.55 -22.32
C ASN A 220 0.30 35.92 -22.31
N LEU A 221 0.77 36.78 -21.39
CA LEU A 221 2.19 37.15 -21.35
C LEU A 221 3.05 36.07 -20.64
N SER A 222 2.50 35.44 -19.60
CA SER A 222 3.19 34.33 -18.89
C SER A 222 3.19 33.06 -19.74
N THR A 223 2.13 32.82 -20.51
CA THR A 223 2.00 31.65 -21.39
C THR A 223 2.98 31.76 -22.57
N PHE A 224 3.12 32.95 -23.21
CA PHE A 224 4.11 33.15 -24.28
C PHE A 224 5.54 32.92 -23.78
N SER A 225 5.90 33.53 -22.65
CA SER A 225 7.23 33.33 -22.05
C SER A 225 7.51 31.85 -21.68
N SER A 226 6.51 31.16 -21.19
CA SER A 226 6.61 29.75 -20.88
C SER A 226 6.83 28.88 -22.11
N HIS A 227 6.08 29.14 -23.20
CA HIS A 227 6.30 28.46 -24.47
C HIS A 227 7.69 28.73 -25.04
N MET A 228 8.14 29.99 -25.03
CA MET A 228 9.49 30.33 -25.51
C MET A 228 10.59 29.63 -24.71
N THR A 229 10.47 29.59 -23.40
CA THR A 229 11.42 28.86 -22.53
C THR A 229 11.41 27.35 -22.82
N ASN A 230 10.24 26.78 -23.02
CA ASN A 230 10.11 25.34 -23.35
C ASN A 230 10.71 25.06 -24.74
N ILE A 231 10.43 25.88 -25.74
CA ILE A 231 11.00 25.75 -27.10
C ILE A 231 12.53 25.82 -27.06
N VAL A 232 13.10 26.77 -26.30
CA VAL A 232 14.58 26.85 -26.12
C VAL A 232 15.12 25.56 -25.53
N GLY A 233 14.50 25.01 -24.45
CA GLY A 233 14.89 23.75 -23.86
C GLY A 233 14.75 22.56 -24.82
N ILE A 234 13.70 22.54 -25.66
CA ILE A 234 13.52 21.54 -26.72
C ILE A 234 14.67 21.61 -27.72
N LEU A 235 15.02 22.83 -28.20
CA LEU A 235 16.10 23.02 -29.16
C LEU A 235 17.48 22.60 -28.61
N GLU A 236 17.71 22.81 -27.31
CA GLU A 236 18.94 22.38 -26.65
C GLU A 236 19.03 20.86 -26.49
N ALA A 237 17.88 20.19 -26.29
CA ALA A 237 17.81 18.74 -26.03
C ALA A 237 17.65 17.92 -27.32
N CYS A 238 17.16 18.53 -28.42
CA CYS A 238 16.85 17.76 -29.62
C CYS A 238 18.10 17.28 -30.35
N GLY A 239 18.01 16.04 -30.86
CA GLY A 239 19.07 15.40 -31.62
C GLY A 239 18.52 14.42 -32.66
N PRO A 240 19.39 13.66 -33.36
CA PRO A 240 18.98 12.74 -34.42
C PRO A 240 17.95 11.67 -34.01
N GLY A 241 17.88 11.36 -32.70
CA GLY A 241 16.96 10.40 -32.13
C GLY A 241 15.74 11.04 -31.45
N SER A 242 15.38 12.27 -31.77
CA SER A 242 14.27 13.00 -31.15
C SER A 242 13.01 13.03 -32.02
N LEU A 243 11.85 12.98 -31.34
CA LEU A 243 10.53 13.23 -31.92
C LEU A 243 9.97 14.52 -31.31
#